data_81f54a024951a14919aaddbc83e1cef8
#
_entry.id   81f54a024951a14919aaddbc83e1cef8
#
_cell.length_a   1.000
_cell.length_b   1.000
_cell.length_c   1.000
_cell.angle_alpha   90.00
_cell.angle_beta   90.00
_cell.angle_gamma   90.00
#
_symmetry.space_group_name_H-M   'P 1'
#
loop_
_entity.id
_entity.type
_entity.pdbx_description
1 polymer ?
#
loop_
_entity_poly.entity_id
_entity_poly.type
_entity_poly.pdbx_seq_one_letter_code
_entity_poly.pdbx_strand_id
1 'polypeptide(L)'
;MNAKPYVLADCDIPFLKGVLEPYARVQYLKGSEISHCDAARADALVVRTRTHCDERLLGGTPVGLIATATIGHDHIDSEYCSRHGIAIATAQGCNARGVLQYVMAALAALAVRDEWSPADRTLG
;
A
#
# COMPACT_ATOMS: atom_id res chain seq x y z
N MET A 1 -13.17 -6.49 -27.58
CA MET A 1 -11.97 -6.94 -26.83
C MET A 1 -11.54 -5.83 -25.88
N ASN A 2 -11.51 -6.13 -24.60
CA ASN A 2 -11.10 -5.14 -23.62
C ASN A 2 -9.56 -5.07 -23.59
N ALA A 3 -9.00 -3.88 -23.84
CA ALA A 3 -7.59 -3.66 -23.65
C ALA A 3 -7.26 -3.83 -22.15
N LYS A 4 -6.08 -4.40 -21.86
CA LYS A 4 -5.62 -4.51 -20.47
C LYS A 4 -5.47 -3.11 -19.86
N PRO A 5 -5.89 -2.91 -18.62
CA PRO A 5 -5.69 -1.63 -17.93
C PRO A 5 -4.21 -1.28 -17.84
N TYR A 6 -3.93 0.00 -17.82
CA TYR A 6 -2.58 0.52 -17.67
C TYR A 6 -2.33 0.93 -16.23
N VAL A 7 -1.34 0.32 -15.61
CA VAL A 7 -1.02 0.49 -14.19
C VAL A 7 0.37 1.09 -14.03
N LEU A 8 0.48 2.16 -13.26
CA LEU A 8 1.75 2.66 -12.76
C LEU A 8 2.02 2.08 -11.37
N ALA A 9 3.18 1.49 -11.17
CA ALA A 9 3.55 0.87 -9.91
C ALA A 9 4.88 1.43 -9.40
N ASP A 10 4.96 1.64 -8.10
CA ASP A 10 6.21 1.97 -7.42
C ASP A 10 7.17 0.79 -7.51
N CYS A 11 8.35 1.02 -8.10
CA CYS A 11 9.36 -0.03 -8.32
C CYS A 11 10.00 -0.55 -7.03
N ASP A 12 9.83 0.16 -5.93
CA ASP A 12 10.36 -0.23 -4.62
C ASP A 12 9.42 -1.15 -3.83
N ILE A 13 8.27 -1.53 -4.40
CA ILE A 13 7.38 -2.51 -3.78
C ILE A 13 7.97 -3.91 -4.02
N PRO A 14 8.39 -4.62 -2.96
CA PRO A 14 9.00 -5.92 -3.11
C PRO A 14 8.01 -6.96 -3.65
N PHE A 15 8.49 -7.86 -4.47
CA PHE A 15 7.75 -9.01 -5.03
C PHE A 15 6.55 -8.65 -5.91
N LEU A 16 6.40 -7.39 -6.35
CA LEU A 16 5.28 -6.97 -7.19
C LEU A 16 5.45 -7.36 -8.65
N LYS A 17 6.69 -7.36 -9.16
CA LYS A 17 6.97 -7.75 -10.56
C LYS A 17 6.50 -9.17 -10.85
N GLY A 18 5.76 -9.31 -11.95
CA GLY A 18 5.19 -10.60 -12.38
C GLY A 18 3.79 -10.88 -11.82
N VAL A 19 3.33 -10.11 -10.84
CA VAL A 19 2.01 -10.33 -10.22
C VAL A 19 0.88 -9.71 -11.02
N LEU A 20 1.08 -8.51 -11.52
CA LEU A 20 0.04 -7.74 -12.24
C LEU A 20 0.08 -7.93 -13.75
N GLU A 21 1.22 -8.29 -14.32
CA GLU A 21 1.44 -8.37 -15.77
C GLU A 21 0.50 -9.35 -16.50
N PRO A 22 0.03 -10.45 -15.89
CA PRO A 22 -0.99 -11.28 -16.52
C PRO A 22 -2.30 -10.54 -16.78
N TYR A 23 -2.61 -9.52 -15.97
CA TYR A 23 -3.90 -8.83 -15.98
C TYR A 23 -3.84 -7.40 -16.49
N ALA A 24 -2.67 -6.76 -16.44
CA ALA A 24 -2.49 -5.35 -16.73
C ALA A 24 -1.19 -5.09 -17.53
N ARG A 25 -1.13 -3.94 -18.18
CA ARG A 25 0.14 -3.38 -18.66
C ARG A 25 0.72 -2.56 -17.50
N VAL A 26 1.91 -2.91 -17.05
CA VAL A 26 2.50 -2.30 -15.85
C VAL A 26 3.77 -1.55 -16.23
N GLN A 27 3.85 -0.30 -15.77
CA GLN A 27 5.09 0.48 -15.79
C GLN A 27 5.55 0.73 -14.36
N TYR A 28 6.83 0.47 -14.11
CA TYR A 28 7.46 0.67 -12.81
C TYR A 28 8.26 1.96 -12.80
N LEU A 29 7.98 2.82 -11.83
CA LEU A 29 8.70 4.07 -11.60
C LEU A 29 9.01 4.21 -10.11
N LYS A 30 10.01 5.01 -9.77
CA LYS A 30 10.20 5.38 -8.36
C LYS A 30 9.02 6.22 -7.88
N GLY A 31 8.52 5.92 -6.68
CA GLY A 31 7.34 6.60 -6.15
C GLY A 31 7.48 8.13 -6.08
N SER A 32 8.70 8.62 -5.83
CA SER A 32 9.00 10.07 -5.84
C SER A 32 9.04 10.70 -7.24
N GLU A 33 9.09 9.90 -8.29
CA GLU A 33 9.21 10.36 -9.68
C GLU A 33 7.90 10.26 -10.46
N ILE A 34 6.85 9.66 -9.89
CA ILE A 34 5.54 9.57 -10.52
C ILE A 34 4.94 10.98 -10.63
N SER A 35 4.76 11.42 -11.86
CA SER A 35 4.26 12.75 -12.20
C SER A 35 2.81 12.72 -12.68
N HIS A 36 2.19 13.90 -12.76
CA HIS A 36 0.86 14.07 -13.35
C HIS A 36 0.82 13.54 -14.81
N CYS A 37 1.87 13.77 -15.59
CA CYS A 37 1.95 13.28 -16.97
C CYS A 37 1.91 11.75 -17.04
N ASP A 38 2.51 11.08 -16.07
CA ASP A 38 2.46 9.62 -15.98
C ASP A 38 1.05 9.15 -15.60
N ALA A 39 0.47 9.77 -14.58
CA ALA A 39 -0.87 9.46 -14.11
C ALA A 39 -1.96 9.73 -15.17
N ALA A 40 -1.75 10.71 -16.04
CA ALA A 40 -2.69 11.04 -17.11
C ALA A 40 -2.91 9.91 -18.12
N ARG A 41 -2.04 8.90 -18.12
CA ARG A 41 -2.14 7.73 -18.99
C ARG A 41 -2.52 6.45 -18.25
N ALA A 42 -2.65 6.52 -16.93
CA ALA A 42 -2.87 5.35 -16.10
C ALA A 42 -4.32 5.18 -15.69
N ASP A 43 -4.78 3.94 -15.67
CA ASP A 43 -6.09 3.56 -15.13
C ASP A 43 -6.03 3.31 -13.63
N ALA A 44 -4.86 2.90 -13.13
CA ALA A 44 -4.64 2.64 -11.70
C ALA A 44 -3.20 2.96 -11.28
N LEU A 45 -3.05 3.29 -10.01
CA LEU A 45 -1.76 3.50 -9.35
C LEU A 45 -1.55 2.44 -8.25
N VAL A 46 -0.35 1.89 -8.16
CA VAL A 46 0.07 1.04 -7.04
C VAL A 46 1.28 1.69 -6.39
N VAL A 47 1.07 2.26 -5.21
CA VAL A 47 1.98 3.24 -4.60
C VAL A 47 2.42 2.84 -3.19
N ARG A 48 3.38 3.60 -2.69
CA ARG A 48 3.80 3.64 -1.29
C ARG A 48 3.75 5.09 -0.80
N THR A 49 4.27 5.33 0.38
CA THR A 49 4.20 6.63 1.07
C THR A 49 4.91 7.80 0.36
N ARG A 50 5.79 7.51 -0.59
CA ARG A 50 6.55 8.55 -1.31
C ARG A 50 5.77 9.21 -2.44
N THR A 51 4.63 8.66 -2.81
CA THR A 51 3.76 9.22 -3.85
C THR A 51 2.59 9.91 -3.18
N HIS A 52 2.54 11.23 -3.25
CA HIS A 52 1.41 12.01 -2.77
C HIS A 52 0.30 12.02 -3.83
N CYS A 53 -0.80 11.37 -3.51
CA CYS A 53 -1.96 11.25 -4.39
C CYS A 53 -3.00 12.31 -4.03
N ASP A 54 -2.81 13.49 -4.57
CA ASP A 54 -3.65 14.67 -4.39
C ASP A 54 -4.18 15.19 -5.73
N GLU A 55 -4.90 16.29 -5.71
CA GLU A 55 -5.42 16.93 -6.91
C GLU A 55 -4.34 17.25 -7.96
N ARG A 56 -3.12 17.59 -7.51
CA ARG A 56 -2.01 17.89 -8.42
C ARG A 56 -1.61 16.69 -9.26
N LEU A 57 -1.61 15.50 -8.65
CA LEU A 57 -1.29 14.26 -9.34
C LEU A 57 -2.49 13.73 -10.14
N LEU A 58 -3.67 13.77 -9.57
CA LEU A 58 -4.84 13.05 -10.04
C LEU A 58 -5.79 13.88 -10.91
N GLY A 59 -5.70 15.22 -10.85
CA GLY A 59 -6.63 16.12 -11.52
C GLY A 59 -6.73 15.89 -13.03
N GLY A 60 -7.92 15.60 -13.53
CA GLY A 60 -8.17 15.36 -14.96
C GLY A 60 -7.60 14.04 -15.50
N THR A 61 -7.13 13.15 -14.64
CA THR A 61 -6.58 11.84 -15.05
C THR A 61 -7.67 10.76 -15.10
N PRO A 62 -7.49 9.68 -15.89
CA PRO A 62 -8.42 8.56 -15.92
C PRO A 62 -8.26 7.59 -14.73
N VAL A 63 -7.40 7.89 -13.76
CA VAL A 63 -7.15 7.02 -12.61
C VAL A 63 -8.44 6.76 -11.83
N GLY A 64 -8.84 5.50 -11.75
CA GLY A 64 -10.03 5.07 -11.03
C GLY A 64 -9.74 4.21 -9.80
N LEU A 65 -8.48 3.81 -9.59
CA LEU A 65 -8.06 3.00 -8.44
C LEU A 65 -6.66 3.40 -7.99
N ILE A 66 -6.50 3.57 -6.69
CA ILE A 66 -5.19 3.70 -6.04
C ILE A 66 -5.06 2.58 -5.02
N ALA A 67 -4.10 1.69 -5.23
CA ALA A 67 -3.73 0.68 -4.25
C ALA A 67 -2.43 1.10 -3.58
N THR A 68 -2.41 1.14 -2.26
CA THR A 68 -1.19 1.42 -1.51
C THR A 68 -0.68 0.17 -0.81
N ALA A 69 0.60 -0.13 -0.99
CA ALA A 69 1.28 -1.25 -0.34
C ALA A 69 1.63 -0.94 1.13
N THR A 70 0.88 -0.03 1.75
CA THR A 70 1.05 0.43 3.13
C THR A 70 -0.26 0.32 3.89
N ILE A 71 -0.18 0.21 5.20
CA ILE A 71 -1.36 0.18 6.07
C ILE A 71 -1.97 1.57 6.15
N GLY A 72 -1.16 2.59 6.45
CA GLY A 72 -1.57 3.98 6.45
C GLY A 72 -1.71 4.54 5.03
N HIS A 73 -2.58 5.53 4.87
CA HIS A 73 -2.85 6.17 3.59
C HIS A 73 -2.88 7.70 3.69
N ASP A 74 -2.10 8.28 4.61
CA ASP A 74 -2.01 9.72 4.81
C ASP A 74 -1.45 10.47 3.57
N HIS A 75 -0.73 9.74 2.71
CA HIS A 75 -0.22 10.25 1.43
C HIS A 75 -1.29 10.30 0.32
N ILE A 76 -2.50 9.81 0.60
CA ILE A 76 -3.63 9.81 -0.35
C ILE A 76 -4.69 10.78 0.17
N ASP A 77 -5.07 11.76 -0.65
CA ASP A 77 -6.20 12.64 -0.37
C ASP A 77 -7.51 11.86 -0.56
N SER A 78 -7.97 11.26 0.52
CA SER A 78 -9.17 10.41 0.53
C SER A 78 -10.44 11.18 0.20
N GLU A 79 -10.51 12.46 0.60
CA GLU A 79 -11.65 13.31 0.30
C GLU A 79 -11.73 13.63 -1.19
N TYR A 80 -10.60 13.99 -1.79
CA TYR A 80 -10.51 14.18 -3.24
C TYR A 80 -10.92 12.92 -4.00
N CYS A 81 -10.37 11.77 -3.61
CA CYS A 81 -10.69 10.48 -4.24
C CYS A 81 -12.18 10.15 -4.14
N SER A 82 -12.78 10.37 -2.97
CA SER A 82 -14.21 10.12 -2.75
C SER A 82 -15.09 11.00 -3.67
N ARG A 83 -14.73 12.27 -3.79
CA ARG A 83 -15.48 13.21 -4.66
C ARG A 83 -15.37 12.88 -6.15
N HIS A 84 -14.29 12.24 -6.57
CA HIS A 84 -13.99 11.92 -7.97
C HIS A 84 -14.19 10.45 -8.33
N GLY A 85 -14.77 9.66 -7.44
CA GLY A 85 -15.05 8.24 -7.70
C GLY A 85 -13.81 7.37 -7.81
N ILE A 86 -12.68 7.77 -7.21
CA ILE A 86 -11.45 7.00 -7.19
C ILE A 86 -11.48 6.04 -6.00
N ALA A 87 -11.39 4.74 -6.26
CA ALA A 87 -11.34 3.73 -5.21
C ALA A 87 -9.95 3.68 -4.57
N ILE A 88 -9.90 3.46 -3.26
CA ILE A 88 -8.65 3.29 -2.51
C ILE A 88 -8.63 1.90 -1.90
N ALA A 89 -7.55 1.14 -2.18
CA ALA A 89 -7.26 -0.14 -1.55
C ALA A 89 -6.01 -0.01 -0.69
N THR A 90 -6.08 -0.43 0.56
CA THR A 90 -4.97 -0.40 1.52
C THR A 90 -4.51 -1.80 1.86
N ALA A 91 -3.29 -1.92 2.40
CA ALA A 91 -2.75 -3.17 2.92
C ALA A 91 -3.07 -3.38 4.42
N GLN A 92 -4.15 -2.76 4.91
CA GLN A 92 -4.54 -2.85 6.31
C GLN A 92 -4.67 -4.29 6.77
N GLY A 93 -4.02 -4.61 7.89
CA GLY A 93 -4.06 -5.95 8.48
C GLY A 93 -3.13 -6.99 7.83
N CYS A 94 -2.43 -6.65 6.75
CA CYS A 94 -1.59 -7.60 6.00
C CYS A 94 -0.46 -8.22 6.84
N ASN A 95 0.07 -7.49 7.82
CA ASN A 95 1.15 -7.94 8.69
C ASN A 95 0.71 -8.19 10.15
N ALA A 96 -0.58 -8.08 10.46
CA ALA A 96 -1.09 -8.20 11.83
C ALA A 96 -0.70 -9.53 12.48
N ARG A 97 -0.81 -10.63 11.74
CA ARG A 97 -0.42 -11.96 12.24
C ARG A 97 1.07 -12.07 12.50
N GLY A 98 1.91 -11.51 11.63
CA GLY A 98 3.37 -11.49 11.82
C GLY A 98 3.78 -10.68 13.06
N VAL A 99 3.16 -9.52 13.26
CA VAL A 99 3.38 -8.69 14.46
C VAL A 99 2.95 -9.43 15.72
N LEU A 100 1.77 -10.07 15.71
CA LEU A 100 1.30 -10.88 16.84
C LEU A 100 2.29 -12.00 17.18
N GLN A 101 2.75 -12.75 16.19
CA GLN A 101 3.72 -13.84 16.39
C GLN A 101 5.03 -13.32 16.97
N TYR A 102 5.53 -12.19 16.48
CA TYR A 102 6.75 -11.57 16.99
C TYR A 102 6.60 -11.17 18.46
N VAL A 103 5.52 -10.48 18.81
CA VAL A 103 5.24 -10.03 20.18
C VAL A 103 5.11 -11.24 21.12
N MET A 104 4.38 -12.27 20.71
CA MET A 104 4.22 -13.50 21.52
C MET A 104 5.55 -14.21 21.75
N ALA A 105 6.38 -14.32 20.71
CA ALA A 105 7.71 -14.92 20.82
C ALA A 105 8.64 -14.12 21.74
N ALA A 106 8.62 -12.79 21.64
CA ALA A 106 9.41 -11.91 22.49
C ALA A 106 8.99 -12.03 23.97
N LEU A 107 7.69 -12.03 24.24
CA LEU A 107 7.16 -12.20 25.61
C LEU A 107 7.53 -13.58 26.20
N ALA A 108 7.43 -14.64 25.40
CA ALA A 108 7.83 -15.97 25.83
C ALA A 108 9.33 -16.05 26.18
N ALA A 109 10.17 -15.44 25.35
CA ALA A 109 11.62 -15.39 25.61
C ALA A 109 11.96 -14.62 26.88
N LEU A 110 11.29 -13.48 27.12
CA LEU A 110 11.46 -12.70 28.35
C LEU A 110 10.96 -13.46 29.58
N ALA A 111 9.82 -14.13 29.47
CA ALA A 111 9.26 -14.93 30.57
C ALA A 111 10.22 -16.05 31.01
N VAL A 112 10.85 -16.73 30.05
CA VAL A 112 11.84 -17.76 30.34
C VAL A 112 13.09 -17.16 30.96
N ARG A 113 13.61 -16.08 30.42
CA ARG A 113 14.83 -15.42 30.92
C ARG A 113 14.67 -14.91 32.34
N ASP A 114 13.55 -14.28 32.65
CA ASP A 114 13.31 -13.57 33.91
C ASP A 114 12.40 -14.36 34.88
N GLU A 115 12.13 -15.64 34.57
CA GLU A 115 11.37 -16.60 35.39
C GLU A 115 10.00 -16.11 35.86
N TRP A 116 9.21 -15.50 34.92
CA TRP A 116 7.84 -15.09 35.21
C TRP A 116 6.83 -15.71 34.23
N SER A 117 5.56 -15.72 34.61
CA SER A 117 4.48 -16.20 33.74
C SER A 117 3.75 -15.02 33.09
N PRO A 118 3.51 -15.07 31.76
CA PRO A 118 2.68 -14.07 31.10
C PRO A 118 1.25 -13.98 31.65
N ALA A 119 0.73 -15.06 32.24
CA ALA A 119 -0.60 -15.08 32.88
C ALA A 119 -0.70 -14.16 34.11
N ASP A 120 0.43 -13.87 34.75
CA ASP A 120 0.50 -13.04 35.95
C ASP A 120 0.75 -11.56 35.67
N ARG A 121 0.78 -11.16 34.39
CA ARG A 121 1.14 -9.82 33.94
C ARG A 121 0.07 -9.23 33.02
N THR A 122 -0.07 -7.93 33.11
CA THR A 122 -0.92 -7.16 32.20
C THR A 122 -0.03 -6.33 31.29
N LEU A 123 -0.35 -6.34 30.00
CA LEU A 123 0.23 -5.42 29.03
C LEU A 123 -0.52 -4.10 29.11
N GLY A 124 0.21 -3.05 29.40
CA GLY A 124 -0.33 -1.70 29.42
C GLY A 124 -0.32 -1.01 28.07
#